data_b7a0694b6caf7cb5a6af58cd3c1391c1
#
_entry.id   b7a0694b6caf7cb5a6af58cd3c1391c1
#
_cell.length_a   1.000
_cell.length_b   1.000
_cell.length_c   1.000
_cell.angle_alpha   90.00
_cell.angle_beta   90.00
_cell.angle_gamma   90.00
#
_symmetry.space_group_name_H-M   'P 1'
#
loop_
_entity.id
_entity.type
_entity.pdbx_description
1 polymer ?
#
loop_
_entity_poly.entity_id
_entity_poly.type
_entity_poly.pdbx_seq_one_letter_code
_entity_poly.pdbx_strand_id
1 'polypeptide(L)'
;MLENTLVEYMDTSDTPWCWYYLADCGQWHQFEDDPDLPFSSEAVENFYLKNSKAVLNTSSFSYKGQIDFSAMLLTDLTTGRQKRIRRSYNTEKRCSCFSLAPVFWESFDPERPYQLIPLSEHSPEYQTVDRYVKTDGLLDRTILSINRIQNLDLWELYCRKKKQLMRIQGIKEIQERRLFHGTDIKNVDYICKYNFDVRLAGQHHGHVFGKGIYFAKHAALAGKYSKSSLEPLPVYGGKTQLVHSGETKIIFLARVMTGKPVAGESDFQKPDHRNPENLHDSCVDVVSHPKIFVIFDPNQIYPEYVIQYS
;
A
#
# COMPACT_ATOMS: atom_id res chain seq x y z
N MET A 1 38.67 47.59 -10.93
CA MET A 1 37.34 47.32 -10.41
C MET A 1 36.67 46.37 -11.39
N LEU A 2 36.68 45.09 -11.09
CA LEU A 2 36.00 44.06 -11.86
C LEU A 2 34.73 43.77 -11.12
N GLU A 3 33.61 44.12 -11.71
CA GLU A 3 32.26 43.74 -11.22
C GLU A 3 32.10 42.24 -11.39
N ASN A 4 32.03 41.54 -10.25
CA ASN A 4 31.60 40.17 -10.20
C ASN A 4 30.07 40.16 -10.40
N THR A 5 29.65 39.93 -11.62
CA THR A 5 28.26 39.58 -11.93
C THR A 5 28.03 38.17 -11.36
N LEU A 6 27.38 38.09 -10.20
CA LEU A 6 26.78 36.86 -9.70
C LEU A 6 25.75 36.42 -10.75
N VAL A 7 26.10 35.41 -11.53
CA VAL A 7 25.11 34.66 -12.29
C VAL A 7 24.32 33.86 -11.24
N GLU A 8 23.16 34.37 -10.87
CA GLU A 8 22.18 33.59 -10.17
C GLU A 8 21.83 32.40 -11.07
N TYR A 9 22.32 31.23 -10.72
CA TYR A 9 21.76 29.99 -11.25
C TYR A 9 20.32 29.94 -10.80
N MET A 10 19.38 30.27 -11.68
CA MET A 10 17.99 29.92 -11.50
C MET A 10 17.94 28.40 -11.29
N ASP A 11 17.54 28.02 -10.10
CA ASP A 11 17.25 26.63 -9.79
C ASP A 11 16.09 26.22 -10.71
N THR A 12 16.42 25.50 -11.78
CA THR A 12 15.44 25.02 -12.77
C THR A 12 14.60 23.85 -12.25
N SER A 13 14.75 23.50 -10.96
CA SER A 13 13.97 22.46 -10.31
C SER A 13 12.52 22.87 -10.02
N ASP A 14 12.21 24.18 -9.98
CA ASP A 14 10.85 24.68 -9.83
C ASP A 14 10.17 24.89 -11.17
N THR A 15 9.70 23.82 -11.79
CA THR A 15 8.74 23.99 -12.88
C THR A 15 7.47 24.61 -12.31
N PRO A 16 6.96 25.75 -12.84
CA PRO A 16 5.71 26.33 -12.34
C PRO A 16 4.48 25.50 -12.72
N TRP A 17 4.69 24.45 -13.51
CA TRP A 17 3.66 23.57 -14.00
C TRP A 17 3.56 22.32 -13.12
N CYS A 18 2.33 22.06 -12.65
CA CYS A 18 1.97 20.86 -11.93
C CYS A 18 1.00 20.01 -12.73
N TRP A 19 1.08 18.71 -12.49
CA TRP A 19 0.18 17.74 -13.10
C TRP A 19 -0.83 17.24 -12.08
N TYR A 20 -2.09 17.18 -12.49
CA TYR A 20 -3.23 16.85 -11.66
C TYR A 20 -4.02 15.73 -12.31
N TYR A 21 -4.68 14.93 -11.49
CA TYR A 21 -5.70 13.97 -11.93
C TYR A 21 -7.05 14.31 -11.30
N LEU A 22 -8.15 13.98 -12.01
CA LEU A 22 -9.50 14.14 -11.51
C LEU A 22 -9.82 12.97 -10.57
N ALA A 23 -9.87 13.22 -9.27
CA ALA A 23 -10.22 12.24 -8.25
C ALA A 23 -11.72 11.97 -8.20
N ASP A 24 -12.13 10.88 -7.54
CA ASP A 24 -13.55 10.49 -7.42
C ASP A 24 -14.37 11.48 -6.57
N CYS A 25 -13.71 12.28 -5.73
CA CYS A 25 -14.34 13.41 -5.03
C CYS A 25 -14.75 14.57 -5.98
N GLY A 26 -14.50 14.46 -7.29
CA GLY A 26 -14.78 15.50 -8.27
C GLY A 26 -13.78 16.67 -8.28
N GLN A 27 -12.70 16.59 -7.48
CA GLN A 27 -11.67 17.61 -7.39
C GLN A 27 -10.38 17.16 -8.09
N TRP A 28 -9.55 18.14 -8.46
CA TRP A 28 -8.25 17.90 -9.06
C TRP A 28 -7.19 17.74 -7.96
N HIS A 29 -6.52 16.59 -7.94
CA HIS A 29 -5.44 16.28 -7.01
C HIS A 29 -4.11 16.32 -7.74
N GLN A 30 -3.09 16.86 -7.08
CA GLN A 30 -1.73 16.89 -7.62
C GLN A 30 -1.11 15.49 -7.57
N PHE A 31 -0.30 15.12 -8.56
CA PHE A 31 0.33 13.79 -8.60
C PHE A 31 1.18 13.51 -7.36
N GLU A 32 1.86 14.52 -6.84
CA GLU A 32 2.69 14.43 -5.64
C GLU A 32 1.88 14.16 -4.36
N ASP A 33 0.58 14.40 -4.39
CA ASP A 33 -0.27 14.15 -3.22
C ASP A 33 -0.66 12.67 -3.12
N ASP A 34 -0.53 11.90 -4.20
CA ASP A 34 -0.78 10.46 -4.22
C ASP A 34 0.53 9.67 -4.07
N PRO A 35 0.77 9.04 -2.90
CA PRO A 35 2.02 8.33 -2.65
C PRO A 35 2.18 7.04 -3.47
N ASP A 36 1.12 6.56 -4.12
CA ASP A 36 1.17 5.40 -5.00
C ASP A 36 1.59 5.77 -6.43
N LEU A 37 1.42 7.03 -6.81
CA LEU A 37 1.85 7.47 -8.13
C LEU A 37 3.36 7.71 -8.13
N PRO A 38 4.13 6.96 -8.94
CA PRO A 38 5.57 7.14 -9.05
C PRO A 38 5.94 8.34 -9.94
N PHE A 39 5.00 9.27 -10.14
CA PHE A 39 5.18 10.44 -10.98
C PHE A 39 5.38 11.68 -10.12
N SER A 40 6.41 12.46 -10.42
CA SER A 40 6.48 13.85 -10.00
C SER A 40 6.06 14.76 -11.16
N SER A 41 5.45 15.89 -10.87
CA SER A 41 5.10 16.89 -11.89
C SER A 41 6.31 17.30 -12.71
N GLU A 42 7.47 17.42 -12.09
CA GLU A 42 8.74 17.72 -12.76
C GLU A 42 9.11 16.66 -13.80
N ALA A 43 9.09 15.37 -13.41
CA ALA A 43 9.46 14.28 -14.32
C ALA A 43 8.47 14.17 -15.49
N VAL A 44 7.17 14.33 -15.21
CA VAL A 44 6.12 14.32 -16.22
C VAL A 44 6.22 15.52 -17.15
N GLU A 45 6.50 16.72 -16.61
CA GLU A 45 6.68 17.93 -17.38
C GLU A 45 7.89 17.83 -18.33
N ASN A 46 9.03 17.38 -17.83
CA ASN A 46 10.23 17.17 -18.62
C ASN A 46 10.00 16.20 -19.80
N PHE A 47 9.17 15.17 -19.59
CA PHE A 47 8.82 14.24 -20.66
C PHE A 47 7.83 14.86 -21.65
N TYR A 48 6.79 15.54 -21.15
CA TYR A 48 5.80 16.23 -21.97
C TYR A 48 6.41 17.28 -22.89
N LEU A 49 7.35 18.08 -22.40
CA LEU A 49 8.04 19.11 -23.18
C LEU A 49 8.87 18.51 -24.33
N LYS A 50 9.38 17.29 -24.15
CA LYS A 50 10.11 16.57 -25.22
C LYS A 50 9.17 16.03 -26.28
N ASN A 51 8.01 15.54 -25.88
CA ASN A 51 7.00 15.00 -26.80
C ASN A 51 5.59 15.02 -26.19
N SER A 52 4.86 16.07 -26.48
CA SER A 52 3.49 16.30 -25.97
C SER A 52 2.42 15.34 -26.53
N LYS A 53 2.77 14.46 -27.47
CA LYS A 53 1.86 13.44 -28.04
C LYS A 53 2.28 12.02 -27.70
N ALA A 54 3.33 11.88 -26.88
CA ALA A 54 3.83 10.57 -26.50
C ALA A 54 3.02 9.93 -25.38
N VAL A 55 3.32 8.66 -25.15
CA VAL A 55 2.80 7.86 -24.04
C VAL A 55 3.96 7.61 -23.07
N LEU A 56 3.78 8.02 -21.83
CA LEU A 56 4.73 7.77 -20.75
C LEU A 56 4.28 6.52 -19.96
N ASN A 57 5.09 5.48 -20.00
CA ASN A 57 4.87 4.28 -19.19
C ASN A 57 5.73 4.34 -17.93
N THR A 58 5.17 3.93 -16.82
CA THR A 58 5.91 3.78 -15.58
C THR A 58 5.52 2.51 -14.86
N SER A 59 6.49 1.97 -14.12
CA SER A 59 6.24 0.87 -13.20
C SER A 59 7.05 1.10 -11.92
N SER A 60 6.38 1.05 -10.80
CA SER A 60 6.99 0.91 -9.48
C SER A 60 6.67 -0.47 -8.90
N PHE A 61 7.17 -0.75 -7.72
CA PHE A 61 6.85 -1.99 -7.01
C PHE A 61 5.34 -2.18 -6.79
N SER A 62 4.61 -1.06 -6.62
CA SER A 62 3.19 -1.03 -6.25
C SER A 62 2.26 -0.62 -7.38
N TYR A 63 2.79 -0.02 -8.46
CA TYR A 63 1.96 0.61 -9.49
C TYR A 63 2.55 0.43 -10.88
N LYS A 64 1.71 0.02 -11.83
CA LYS A 64 2.00 0.02 -13.27
C LYS A 64 1.00 0.94 -13.94
N GLY A 65 1.48 2.02 -14.51
CA GLY A 65 0.62 3.02 -15.11
C GLY A 65 1.15 3.59 -16.40
N GLN A 66 0.25 4.25 -17.11
CA GLN A 66 0.49 4.87 -18.40
C GLN A 66 -0.17 6.25 -18.43
N ILE A 67 0.58 7.27 -18.87
CA ILE A 67 0.04 8.58 -19.20
C ILE A 67 0.01 8.73 -20.72
N ASP A 68 -1.18 8.92 -21.27
CA ASP A 68 -1.38 9.33 -22.65
C ASP A 68 -1.62 10.85 -22.68
N PHE A 69 -0.64 11.59 -23.16
CA PHE A 69 -0.71 13.05 -23.22
C PHE A 69 -1.64 13.54 -24.33
N SER A 70 -1.85 12.76 -25.39
CA SER A 70 -2.77 13.13 -26.46
C SER A 70 -4.22 13.03 -26.00
N ALA A 71 -4.54 12.03 -25.21
CA ALA A 71 -5.87 11.82 -24.64
C ALA A 71 -6.06 12.54 -23.30
N MET A 72 -4.96 13.00 -22.66
CA MET A 72 -4.94 13.54 -21.29
C MET A 72 -5.54 12.55 -20.29
N LEU A 73 -5.06 11.30 -20.35
CA LEU A 73 -5.51 10.19 -19.51
C LEU A 73 -4.33 9.54 -18.77
N LEU A 74 -4.60 9.23 -17.52
CA LEU A 74 -3.80 8.31 -16.69
C LEU A 74 -4.52 6.97 -16.64
N THR A 75 -3.85 5.89 -17.02
CA THR A 75 -4.39 4.53 -17.02
C THR A 75 -3.60 3.65 -16.05
N ASP A 76 -4.29 2.99 -15.15
CA ASP A 76 -3.74 1.88 -14.38
C ASP A 76 -3.72 0.63 -15.26
N LEU A 77 -2.53 0.15 -15.59
CA LEU A 77 -2.37 -1.03 -16.45
C LEU A 77 -2.73 -2.35 -15.75
N THR A 78 -2.89 -2.34 -14.43
CA THR A 78 -3.30 -3.51 -13.65
C THR A 78 -4.82 -3.71 -13.72
N THR A 79 -5.56 -2.61 -13.56
CA THR A 79 -7.03 -2.65 -13.51
C THR A 79 -7.71 -2.19 -14.80
N GLY A 80 -6.99 -1.52 -15.70
CA GLY A 80 -7.51 -0.89 -16.90
C GLY A 80 -8.31 0.41 -16.64
N ARG A 81 -8.37 0.88 -15.40
CA ARG A 81 -9.12 2.08 -15.03
C ARG A 81 -8.41 3.35 -15.50
N GLN A 82 -9.19 4.36 -15.84
CA GLN A 82 -8.70 5.61 -16.40
C GLN A 82 -9.18 6.81 -15.60
N LYS A 83 -8.30 7.79 -15.43
CA LYS A 83 -8.59 9.10 -14.85
C LYS A 83 -8.15 10.20 -15.80
N ARG A 84 -8.93 11.27 -15.86
CA ARG A 84 -8.54 12.46 -16.62
C ARG A 84 -7.39 13.16 -15.91
N ILE A 85 -6.43 13.66 -16.68
CA ILE A 85 -5.33 14.48 -16.16
C ILE A 85 -5.37 15.86 -16.77
N ARG A 86 -4.70 16.81 -16.10
CA ARG A 86 -4.48 18.15 -16.64
C ARG A 86 -3.14 18.71 -16.17
N ARG A 87 -2.62 19.61 -16.95
CA ARG A 87 -1.46 20.45 -16.67
C ARG A 87 -1.93 21.83 -16.26
N SER A 88 -1.52 22.35 -15.10
CA SER A 88 -1.90 23.67 -14.60
C SER A 88 -0.79 24.32 -13.82
N TYR A 89 -0.84 25.65 -13.63
CA TYR A 89 0.09 26.34 -12.74
C TYR A 89 -0.15 25.95 -11.28
N ASN A 90 0.92 26.00 -10.47
CA ASN A 90 0.89 25.71 -9.03
C ASN A 90 0.19 26.82 -8.21
N THR A 91 -0.87 27.40 -8.74
CA THR A 91 -1.66 28.44 -8.08
C THR A 91 -3.01 27.93 -7.55
N GLU A 92 -3.33 26.66 -7.84
CA GLU A 92 -4.59 26.10 -7.39
C GLU A 92 -4.56 25.79 -5.89
N LYS A 93 -5.60 26.20 -5.18
CA LYS A 93 -5.81 25.78 -3.79
C LYS A 93 -5.89 24.25 -3.79
N ARG A 94 -5.02 23.62 -3.01
CA ARG A 94 -5.11 22.18 -2.77
C ARG A 94 -6.49 21.85 -2.24
N CYS A 95 -7.07 20.77 -2.74
CA CYS A 95 -8.33 20.28 -2.20
C CYS A 95 -8.15 20.04 -0.71
N SER A 96 -9.04 20.62 0.11
CA SER A 96 -9.08 20.38 1.55
C SER A 96 -9.78 19.06 1.90
N CYS A 97 -10.28 18.33 0.89
CA CYS A 97 -10.77 16.98 1.12
C CYS A 97 -9.56 16.14 1.54
N PHE A 98 -9.65 15.49 2.68
CA PHE A 98 -8.62 14.63 3.24
C PHE A 98 -8.39 13.35 2.42
N SER A 99 -8.95 13.25 1.23
CA SER A 99 -8.89 12.10 0.35
C SER A 99 -7.52 11.99 -0.32
N LEU A 100 -6.56 11.46 0.41
CA LEU A 100 -5.31 10.90 -0.13
C LEU A 100 -5.54 9.47 -0.65
N ALA A 101 -6.80 9.10 -0.93
CA ALA A 101 -7.14 7.79 -1.45
C ALA A 101 -6.40 7.51 -2.76
N PRO A 102 -5.86 6.30 -2.96
CA PRO A 102 -5.30 5.90 -4.24
C PRO A 102 -6.25 6.19 -5.39
N VAL A 103 -5.70 6.71 -6.50
CA VAL A 103 -6.46 7.22 -7.64
C VAL A 103 -7.49 6.23 -8.22
N PHE A 104 -7.24 4.93 -8.07
CA PHE A 104 -8.08 3.87 -8.61
C PHE A 104 -8.97 3.17 -7.58
N TRP A 105 -9.09 3.71 -6.38
CA TRP A 105 -10.09 3.21 -5.44
C TRP A 105 -11.51 3.48 -5.95
N GLU A 106 -12.45 2.62 -5.51
CA GLU A 106 -13.87 2.89 -5.70
C GLU A 106 -14.29 4.13 -4.91
N SER A 107 -15.41 4.74 -5.31
CA SER A 107 -15.96 5.87 -4.56
C SER A 107 -16.17 5.49 -3.10
N PHE A 108 -15.68 6.36 -2.22
CA PHE A 108 -15.70 6.15 -0.79
C PHE A 108 -16.98 6.73 -0.16
N ASP A 109 -17.64 5.95 0.69
CA ASP A 109 -18.75 6.41 1.52
C ASP A 109 -18.15 6.95 2.84
N PRO A 110 -18.21 8.27 3.10
CA PRO A 110 -17.58 8.87 4.27
C PRO A 110 -18.20 8.42 5.61
N GLU A 111 -19.41 7.86 5.59
CA GLU A 111 -20.07 7.34 6.80
C GLU A 111 -19.60 5.94 7.18
N ARG A 112 -18.78 5.30 6.34
CA ARG A 112 -18.26 3.95 6.58
C ARG A 112 -16.81 3.97 7.01
N PRO A 113 -16.44 3.26 8.08
CA PRO A 113 -15.05 3.18 8.53
C PRO A 113 -14.15 2.46 7.52
N TYR A 114 -14.69 1.55 6.73
CA TYR A 114 -14.00 0.86 5.64
C TYR A 114 -14.98 0.25 4.65
N GLN A 115 -14.48 -0.15 3.50
CA GLN A 115 -15.22 -0.91 2.49
C GLN A 115 -14.42 -2.14 2.08
N LEU A 116 -15.11 -3.27 1.89
CA LEU A 116 -14.58 -4.44 1.20
C LEU A 116 -15.13 -4.44 -0.23
N ILE A 117 -14.23 -4.33 -1.20
CA ILE A 117 -14.57 -4.33 -2.62
C ILE A 117 -14.28 -5.73 -3.17
N PRO A 118 -15.30 -6.53 -3.47
CA PRO A 118 -15.09 -7.84 -4.07
C PRO A 118 -14.54 -7.66 -5.48
N LEU A 119 -13.41 -8.31 -5.77
CA LEU A 119 -12.81 -8.27 -7.09
C LEU A 119 -13.44 -9.34 -7.97
N SER A 120 -13.79 -8.96 -9.19
CA SER A 120 -14.21 -9.93 -10.22
C SER A 120 -13.02 -10.80 -10.63
N GLU A 121 -13.21 -12.11 -10.73
CA GLU A 121 -12.18 -13.06 -11.19
C GLU A 121 -11.62 -12.71 -12.57
N HIS A 122 -12.40 -12.03 -13.39
CA HIS A 122 -11.98 -11.59 -14.73
C HIS A 122 -11.22 -10.24 -14.70
N SER A 123 -11.15 -9.57 -13.55
CA SER A 123 -10.43 -8.30 -13.46
C SER A 123 -8.91 -8.53 -13.47
N PRO A 124 -8.13 -7.65 -14.12
CA PRO A 124 -6.67 -7.71 -14.10
C PRO A 124 -6.10 -7.65 -12.68
N GLU A 125 -6.76 -6.90 -11.78
CA GLU A 125 -6.36 -6.79 -10.37
C GLU A 125 -6.48 -8.14 -9.66
N TYR A 126 -7.64 -8.81 -9.78
CA TYR A 126 -7.82 -10.15 -9.22
C TYR A 126 -6.75 -11.12 -9.72
N GLN A 127 -6.57 -11.19 -11.04
CA GLN A 127 -5.59 -12.10 -11.66
C GLN A 127 -4.16 -11.83 -11.21
N THR A 128 -3.83 -10.55 -10.96
CA THR A 128 -2.51 -10.17 -10.45
C THR A 128 -2.31 -10.63 -9.01
N VAL A 129 -3.32 -10.42 -8.14
CA VAL A 129 -3.28 -10.84 -6.74
C VAL A 129 -3.30 -12.37 -6.64
N ASP A 130 -4.18 -13.05 -7.38
CA ASP A 130 -4.27 -14.53 -7.43
C ASP A 130 -2.93 -15.15 -7.82
N ARG A 131 -2.30 -14.62 -8.88
CA ARG A 131 -0.97 -15.09 -9.33
C ARG A 131 0.08 -14.85 -8.25
N TYR A 132 0.10 -13.68 -7.62
CA TYR A 132 1.04 -13.36 -6.55
C TYR A 132 0.89 -14.32 -5.37
N VAL A 133 -0.33 -14.59 -4.94
CA VAL A 133 -0.63 -15.52 -3.83
C VAL A 133 -0.18 -16.94 -4.14
N LYS A 134 -0.43 -17.41 -5.36
CA LYS A 134 -0.09 -18.77 -5.80
C LYS A 134 1.40 -18.94 -6.10
N THR A 135 2.00 -18.01 -6.83
CA THR A 135 3.39 -18.13 -7.31
C THR A 135 4.39 -17.67 -6.24
N ASP A 136 4.28 -16.41 -5.80
CA ASP A 136 5.20 -15.87 -4.81
C ASP A 136 4.83 -16.31 -3.39
N GLY A 137 3.52 -16.38 -3.11
CA GLY A 137 2.96 -16.85 -1.84
C GLY A 137 3.01 -18.36 -1.64
N LEU A 138 3.27 -19.14 -2.68
CA LEU A 138 3.33 -20.60 -2.66
C LEU A 138 2.06 -21.27 -2.10
N LEU A 139 0.90 -20.64 -2.29
CA LEU A 139 -0.38 -21.18 -1.83
C LEU A 139 -0.97 -22.14 -2.87
N ASP A 140 -0.86 -23.44 -2.61
CA ASP A 140 -1.48 -24.48 -3.42
C ASP A 140 -2.89 -24.80 -2.88
N ARG A 141 -3.81 -23.86 -3.05
CA ARG A 141 -5.20 -23.92 -2.58
C ARG A 141 -6.12 -23.15 -3.52
N THR A 142 -7.40 -23.50 -3.51
CA THR A 142 -8.41 -22.80 -4.30
C THR A 142 -8.76 -21.48 -3.64
N ILE A 143 -8.53 -20.37 -4.33
CA ILE A 143 -8.99 -19.04 -3.90
C ILE A 143 -10.47 -18.92 -4.20
N LEU A 144 -11.27 -18.57 -3.20
CA LEU A 144 -12.71 -18.43 -3.27
C LEU A 144 -13.14 -16.99 -3.49
N SER A 145 -12.45 -16.06 -2.86
CA SER A 145 -12.67 -14.63 -3.08
C SER A 145 -11.44 -13.80 -2.74
N ILE A 146 -11.27 -12.69 -3.42
CA ILE A 146 -10.32 -11.64 -3.12
C ILE A 146 -11.10 -10.35 -2.96
N ASN A 147 -10.96 -9.70 -1.80
CA ASN A 147 -11.60 -8.43 -1.51
C ASN A 147 -10.54 -7.39 -1.21
N ARG A 148 -10.57 -6.27 -1.96
CA ARG A 148 -9.74 -5.11 -1.68
C ARG A 148 -10.31 -4.35 -0.48
N ILE A 149 -9.45 -4.02 0.47
CA ILE A 149 -9.80 -3.23 1.64
C ILE A 149 -9.57 -1.75 1.29
N GLN A 150 -10.60 -0.94 1.46
CA GLN A 150 -10.52 0.51 1.36
C GLN A 150 -10.86 1.11 2.72
N ASN A 151 -9.84 1.63 3.41
CA ASN A 151 -9.96 2.39 4.65
C ASN A 151 -9.07 3.62 4.55
N LEU A 152 -9.70 4.77 4.36
CA LEU A 152 -9.00 6.02 4.11
C LEU A 152 -8.14 6.45 5.31
N ASP A 153 -8.66 6.29 6.53
CA ASP A 153 -7.94 6.68 7.75
C ASP A 153 -6.65 5.86 7.90
N LEU A 154 -6.74 4.52 7.74
CA LEU A 154 -5.56 3.66 7.81
C LEU A 154 -4.57 3.94 6.68
N TRP A 155 -5.07 4.24 5.49
CA TRP A 155 -4.24 4.61 4.35
C TRP A 155 -3.49 5.91 4.59
N GLU A 156 -4.16 6.94 5.12
CA GLU A 156 -3.52 8.21 5.45
C GLU A 156 -2.44 8.05 6.53
N LEU A 157 -2.72 7.29 7.58
CA LEU A 157 -1.75 7.00 8.64
C LEU A 157 -0.51 6.30 8.06
N TYR A 158 -0.72 5.30 7.19
CA TYR A 158 0.34 4.61 6.48
C TYR A 158 1.20 5.57 5.63
N CYS A 159 0.57 6.41 4.83
CA CYS A 159 1.26 7.37 3.98
C CYS A 159 2.02 8.44 4.78
N ARG A 160 1.43 8.92 5.88
CA ARG A 160 2.10 9.86 6.79
C ARG A 160 3.32 9.22 7.44
N LYS A 161 3.21 7.97 7.87
CA LYS A 161 4.33 7.19 8.43
C LYS A 161 5.44 7.02 7.41
N LYS A 162 5.11 6.69 6.17
CA LYS A 162 6.07 6.59 5.07
C LYS A 162 6.86 7.89 4.90
N LYS A 163 6.16 9.01 4.77
CA LYS A 163 6.79 10.35 4.66
C LYS A 163 7.65 10.69 5.88
N GLN A 164 7.22 10.28 7.09
CA GLN A 164 7.99 10.48 8.32
C GLN A 164 9.31 9.71 8.29
N LEU A 165 9.27 8.41 8.00
CA LEU A 165 10.46 7.55 7.97
C LEU A 165 11.46 8.00 6.89
N MET A 166 10.96 8.34 5.71
CA MET A 166 11.80 8.87 4.62
C MET A 166 12.53 10.15 5.04
N ARG A 167 11.85 11.08 5.74
CA ARG A 167 12.49 12.32 6.25
C ARG A 167 13.51 12.03 7.34
N ILE A 168 13.19 11.15 8.29
CA ILE A 168 14.11 10.79 9.39
C ILE A 168 15.39 10.15 8.84
N GLN A 169 15.25 9.28 7.83
CA GLN A 169 16.38 8.55 7.26
C GLN A 169 17.09 9.29 6.12
N GLY A 170 16.55 10.43 5.67
CA GLY A 170 17.11 11.19 4.54
C GLY A 170 17.08 10.44 3.22
N ILE A 171 16.10 9.55 3.01
CA ILE A 171 15.97 8.72 1.81
C ILE A 171 14.75 9.14 0.99
N LYS A 172 14.82 8.90 -0.32
CA LYS A 172 13.72 9.22 -1.26
C LYS A 172 12.64 8.14 -1.31
N GLU A 173 12.98 6.90 -0.92
CA GLU A 173 12.07 5.76 -0.95
C GLU A 173 12.41 4.81 0.19
N ILE A 174 11.37 4.28 0.87
CA ILE A 174 11.52 3.23 1.89
C ILE A 174 11.15 1.88 1.28
N GLN A 175 11.84 0.82 1.69
CA GLN A 175 11.53 -0.51 1.21
C GLN A 175 10.16 -0.96 1.70
N GLU A 176 9.24 -1.20 0.79
CA GLU A 176 7.92 -1.79 1.01
C GLU A 176 7.86 -3.20 0.46
N ARG A 177 7.07 -4.05 1.11
CA ARG A 177 6.78 -5.41 0.66
C ARG A 177 5.30 -5.72 0.82
N ARG A 178 4.77 -6.54 -0.08
CA ARG A 178 3.49 -7.23 0.14
C ARG A 178 3.77 -8.53 0.88
N LEU A 179 3.19 -8.66 2.07
CA LEU A 179 3.41 -9.76 2.98
C LEU A 179 2.09 -10.35 3.46
N PHE A 180 2.10 -11.60 3.88
CA PHE A 180 0.92 -12.34 4.27
C PHE A 180 0.77 -12.45 5.78
N HIS A 181 -0.47 -12.34 6.26
CA HIS A 181 -0.82 -12.57 7.65
C HIS A 181 -2.03 -13.50 7.74
N GLY A 182 -1.87 -14.66 8.38
CA GLY A 182 -2.95 -15.60 8.65
C GLY A 182 -3.58 -15.34 10.02
N THR A 183 -4.90 -15.36 10.09
CA THR A 183 -5.63 -15.12 11.33
C THR A 183 -7.00 -15.81 11.32
N ASP A 184 -7.75 -15.68 12.41
CA ASP A 184 -9.13 -16.11 12.50
C ASP A 184 -10.05 -15.15 11.73
N ILE A 185 -11.09 -15.65 11.06
CA ILE A 185 -12.06 -14.86 10.31
C ILE A 185 -12.73 -13.77 11.19
N LYS A 186 -12.89 -14.05 12.48
CA LYS A 186 -13.46 -13.11 13.47
C LYS A 186 -12.67 -11.82 13.62
N ASN A 187 -11.39 -11.85 13.27
CA ASN A 187 -10.52 -10.68 13.36
C ASN A 187 -10.60 -9.76 12.14
N VAL A 188 -11.28 -10.18 11.06
CA VAL A 188 -11.33 -9.43 9.81
C VAL A 188 -11.91 -8.04 10.00
N ASP A 189 -13.10 -7.94 10.61
CA ASP A 189 -13.76 -6.65 10.82
C ASP A 189 -12.90 -5.70 11.68
N TYR A 190 -12.27 -6.24 12.73
CA TYR A 190 -11.38 -5.47 13.59
C TYR A 190 -10.15 -4.94 12.83
N ILE A 191 -9.47 -5.82 12.09
CA ILE A 191 -8.27 -5.44 11.32
C ILE A 191 -8.62 -4.41 10.24
N CYS A 192 -9.75 -4.59 9.55
CA CYS A 192 -10.19 -3.64 8.53
C CYS A 192 -10.54 -2.25 9.10
N LYS A 193 -11.02 -2.18 10.36
CA LYS A 193 -11.35 -0.92 11.03
C LYS A 193 -10.16 -0.25 11.70
N TYR A 194 -9.39 -1.03 12.47
CA TYR A 194 -8.43 -0.51 13.45
C TYR A 194 -6.99 -0.87 13.14
N ASN A 195 -6.73 -1.59 12.03
CA ASN A 195 -5.44 -2.17 11.68
C ASN A 195 -5.04 -3.35 12.59
N PHE A 196 -3.87 -3.88 12.36
CA PHE A 196 -3.25 -4.92 13.19
C PHE A 196 -2.84 -4.33 14.55
N ASP A 197 -3.21 -5.01 15.62
CA ASP A 197 -2.93 -4.54 16.98
C ASP A 197 -1.71 -5.28 17.58
N VAL A 198 -0.63 -4.53 17.79
CA VAL A 198 0.60 -5.06 18.39
C VAL A 198 0.39 -5.60 19.80
N ARG A 199 -0.60 -5.10 20.55
CA ARG A 199 -0.92 -5.54 21.92
C ARG A 199 -1.49 -6.96 21.95
N LEU A 200 -2.09 -7.40 20.82
CA LEU A 200 -2.60 -8.76 20.64
C LEU A 200 -1.55 -9.71 20.07
N ALA A 201 -0.39 -9.18 19.71
CA ALA A 201 0.69 -9.97 19.15
C ALA A 201 1.20 -11.01 20.18
N GLY A 202 1.35 -12.26 19.74
CA GLY A 202 1.97 -13.33 20.53
C GLY A 202 1.15 -13.94 21.65
N GLN A 203 -0.13 -13.63 21.76
CA GLN A 203 -0.99 -14.29 22.75
C GLN A 203 -1.14 -15.82 22.54
N HIS A 204 -0.89 -16.29 21.32
CA HIS A 204 -1.11 -17.69 20.94
C HIS A 204 0.14 -18.47 20.51
N HIS A 205 1.25 -17.78 20.18
CA HIS A 205 2.50 -18.41 19.72
C HIS A 205 3.69 -17.55 20.18
N GLY A 206 4.78 -18.18 20.57
CA GLY A 206 5.95 -17.52 21.14
C GLY A 206 6.52 -16.42 20.23
N HIS A 207 6.95 -15.33 20.84
CA HIS A 207 7.60 -14.18 20.18
C HIS A 207 9.06 -14.47 19.83
N VAL A 208 9.32 -15.40 18.91
CA VAL A 208 10.69 -15.85 18.64
C VAL A 208 11.59 -14.72 18.13
N PHE A 209 11.03 -13.78 17.34
CA PHE A 209 11.76 -12.71 16.67
C PHE A 209 11.33 -11.30 17.12
N GLY A 210 10.63 -11.19 18.25
CA GLY A 210 10.18 -9.93 18.83
C GLY A 210 8.67 -9.87 19.07
N LYS A 211 8.27 -8.94 19.94
CA LYS A 211 6.88 -8.75 20.41
C LYS A 211 6.13 -7.78 19.49
N GLY A 212 6.07 -8.09 18.20
CA GLY A 212 5.39 -7.31 17.18
C GLY A 212 4.39 -8.13 16.36
N ILE A 213 3.90 -7.55 15.29
CA ILE A 213 2.96 -8.17 14.35
C ILE A 213 3.77 -8.97 13.33
N TYR A 214 3.45 -10.26 13.20
CA TYR A 214 4.16 -11.19 12.34
C TYR A 214 3.55 -11.27 10.95
N PHE A 215 4.41 -11.13 9.95
CA PHE A 215 4.07 -11.34 8.56
C PHE A 215 4.98 -12.40 7.95
N ALA A 216 4.44 -13.16 7.01
CA ALA A 216 5.18 -14.13 6.23
C ALA A 216 5.39 -13.67 4.79
N LYS A 217 6.55 -13.96 4.22
CA LYS A 217 6.80 -13.78 2.79
C LYS A 217 5.90 -14.69 1.95
N HIS A 218 5.53 -15.87 2.47
CA HIS A 218 4.76 -16.88 1.77
C HIS A 218 3.39 -17.08 2.40
N ALA A 219 2.34 -17.04 1.57
CA ALA A 219 0.95 -17.28 1.97
C ALA A 219 0.77 -18.67 2.61
N ALA A 220 1.45 -19.68 2.07
CA ALA A 220 1.44 -21.03 2.63
C ALA A 220 1.93 -21.09 4.08
N LEU A 221 2.90 -20.23 4.46
CA LEU A 221 3.36 -20.12 5.84
C LEU A 221 2.33 -19.40 6.71
N ALA A 222 1.81 -18.26 6.23
CA ALA A 222 0.77 -17.49 6.94
C ALA A 222 -0.50 -18.32 7.17
N GLY A 223 -0.89 -19.14 6.18
CA GLY A 223 -2.08 -19.99 6.24
C GLY A 223 -2.06 -21.04 7.37
N LYS A 224 -0.90 -21.34 7.96
CA LYS A 224 -0.80 -22.21 9.14
C LYS A 224 -1.42 -21.58 10.39
N TYR A 225 -1.50 -20.25 10.41
CA TYR A 225 -2.08 -19.46 11.51
C TYR A 225 -3.53 -19.06 11.25
N SER A 226 -4.06 -19.37 10.07
CA SER A 226 -5.46 -19.19 9.71
C SER A 226 -6.29 -20.33 10.24
N LYS A 227 -7.39 -20.01 10.95
CA LYS A 227 -8.34 -21.02 11.42
C LYS A 227 -9.40 -21.27 10.36
N SER A 228 -9.78 -22.55 10.21
CA SER A 228 -10.94 -22.93 9.39
C SER A 228 -12.23 -22.44 10.04
N SER A 229 -13.14 -21.94 9.20
CA SER A 229 -14.44 -21.44 9.64
C SER A 229 -15.52 -21.74 8.59
N LEU A 230 -16.73 -21.95 9.07
CA LEU A 230 -17.96 -22.00 8.26
C LEU A 230 -18.65 -20.61 8.22
N GLU A 231 -18.14 -19.64 8.98
CA GLU A 231 -18.72 -18.30 9.02
C GLU A 231 -18.44 -17.56 7.70
N PRO A 232 -19.41 -16.78 7.20
CA PRO A 232 -19.18 -15.91 6.06
C PRO A 232 -18.18 -14.81 6.42
N LEU A 233 -17.50 -14.27 5.42
CA LEU A 233 -16.62 -13.13 5.62
C LEU A 233 -17.44 -11.94 6.17
N PRO A 234 -17.07 -11.35 7.32
CA PRO A 234 -17.79 -10.21 7.86
C PRO A 234 -17.60 -8.99 6.95
N VAL A 235 -18.71 -8.44 6.49
CA VAL A 235 -18.72 -7.26 5.60
C VAL A 235 -19.50 -6.15 6.28
N TYR A 236 -18.82 -5.07 6.64
CA TYR A 236 -19.47 -3.90 7.22
C TYR A 236 -20.41 -3.24 6.21
N GLY A 237 -21.72 -3.25 6.50
CA GLY A 237 -22.75 -2.58 5.69
C GLY A 237 -22.90 -3.12 4.26
N GLY A 238 -22.31 -4.25 3.94
CA GLY A 238 -22.32 -4.85 2.62
C GLY A 238 -23.45 -5.85 2.39
N LYS A 239 -23.73 -6.12 1.12
CA LYS A 239 -24.57 -7.26 0.73
C LYS A 239 -23.85 -8.54 1.17
N THR A 240 -24.59 -9.48 1.74
CA THR A 240 -24.07 -10.78 2.15
C THR A 240 -23.26 -11.40 1.01
N GLN A 241 -21.96 -11.66 1.25
CA GLN A 241 -21.18 -12.41 0.30
C GLN A 241 -21.73 -13.84 0.20
N LEU A 242 -21.52 -14.48 -0.94
CA LEU A 242 -21.92 -15.86 -1.16
C LEU A 242 -21.38 -16.74 -0.01
N VAL A 243 -22.29 -17.41 0.68
CA VAL A 243 -21.91 -18.40 1.69
C VAL A 243 -21.33 -19.60 0.96
N HIS A 244 -20.05 -19.85 1.12
CA HIS A 244 -19.43 -21.05 0.60
C HIS A 244 -19.87 -22.26 1.41
N SER A 245 -20.18 -23.35 0.73
CA SER A 245 -20.70 -24.60 1.33
C SER A 245 -19.63 -25.48 1.97
N GLY A 246 -18.59 -24.91 2.59
CA GLY A 246 -17.50 -25.65 3.21
C GLY A 246 -16.65 -24.80 4.12
N GLU A 247 -15.75 -25.46 4.87
CA GLU A 247 -14.77 -24.78 5.70
C GLU A 247 -13.84 -23.93 4.85
N THR A 248 -13.67 -22.67 5.21
CA THR A 248 -12.79 -21.74 4.55
C THR A 248 -11.78 -21.16 5.52
N LYS A 249 -10.66 -20.72 4.96
CA LYS A 249 -9.61 -19.98 5.69
C LYS A 249 -9.42 -18.63 5.07
N ILE A 250 -8.86 -17.68 5.84
CA ILE A 250 -8.54 -16.36 5.34
C ILE A 250 -7.07 -16.02 5.58
N ILE A 251 -6.50 -15.26 4.67
CA ILE A 251 -5.24 -14.55 4.85
C ILE A 251 -5.41 -13.11 4.42
N PHE A 252 -4.70 -12.23 5.09
CA PHE A 252 -4.49 -10.86 4.63
C PHE A 252 -3.24 -10.79 3.74
N LEU A 253 -3.34 -10.05 2.66
CA LEU A 253 -2.18 -9.52 1.95
C LEU A 253 -2.05 -8.05 2.33
N ALA A 254 -0.98 -7.72 3.02
CA ALA A 254 -0.76 -6.38 3.55
C ALA A 254 0.44 -5.72 2.85
N ARG A 255 0.35 -4.41 2.66
CA ARG A 255 1.47 -3.57 2.29
C ARG A 255 2.23 -3.19 3.55
N VAL A 256 3.52 -3.46 3.60
CA VAL A 256 4.34 -3.33 4.80
C VAL A 256 5.63 -2.58 4.49
N MET A 257 5.87 -1.49 5.21
CA MET A 257 7.17 -0.82 5.21
C MET A 257 8.15 -1.63 6.05
N THR A 258 8.96 -2.44 5.39
CA THR A 258 9.97 -3.27 6.04
C THR A 258 11.28 -2.52 6.30
N GLY A 259 11.57 -1.51 5.47
CA GLY A 259 12.77 -0.68 5.57
C GLY A 259 14.04 -1.51 5.74
N LYS A 260 14.90 -1.13 6.68
CA LYS A 260 16.12 -1.86 7.04
C LYS A 260 15.79 -2.92 8.09
N PRO A 261 15.92 -4.22 7.79
CA PRO A 261 15.64 -5.27 8.74
C PRO A 261 16.87 -5.60 9.61
N VAL A 262 16.61 -6.05 10.83
CA VAL A 262 17.60 -6.64 11.76
C VAL A 262 17.12 -8.02 12.21
N ALA A 263 18.03 -8.92 12.59
CA ALA A 263 17.66 -10.20 13.19
C ALA A 263 16.92 -9.95 14.52
N GLY A 264 15.74 -10.56 14.68
CA GLY A 264 14.92 -10.40 15.86
C GLY A 264 15.28 -11.37 16.97
N GLU A 265 15.01 -10.99 18.22
CA GLU A 265 15.09 -11.82 19.42
C GLU A 265 13.78 -11.74 20.19
N SER A 266 13.50 -12.74 21.02
CA SER A 266 12.19 -12.93 21.67
C SER A 266 11.80 -11.81 22.65
N ASP A 267 12.74 -11.09 23.20
CA ASP A 267 12.56 -9.98 24.14
C ASP A 267 12.40 -8.62 23.45
N PHE A 268 12.65 -8.53 22.14
CA PHE A 268 12.60 -7.27 21.42
C PHE A 268 11.18 -6.68 21.41
N GLN A 269 11.08 -5.40 21.79
CA GLN A 269 9.86 -4.57 21.71
C GLN A 269 9.94 -3.52 20.60
N LYS A 270 11.09 -3.39 19.98
CA LYS A 270 11.38 -2.57 18.79
C LYS A 270 12.59 -3.17 18.07
N PRO A 271 12.87 -2.83 16.80
CA PRO A 271 14.00 -3.39 16.05
C PRO A 271 15.36 -3.18 16.73
N ASP A 272 15.59 -1.98 17.25
CA ASP A 272 16.83 -1.63 17.94
C ASP A 272 16.62 -1.65 19.48
N HIS A 273 16.15 -2.78 20.01
CA HIS A 273 15.73 -2.88 21.42
C HIS A 273 16.80 -2.44 22.40
N ARG A 274 18.08 -2.74 22.12
CA ARG A 274 19.23 -2.41 22.97
C ARG A 274 19.96 -1.13 22.58
N ASN A 275 19.52 -0.47 21.49
CA ASN A 275 20.12 0.76 20.99
C ASN A 275 19.12 1.91 21.09
N PRO A 276 19.49 3.09 21.66
CA PRO A 276 18.64 4.27 21.66
C PRO A 276 18.41 4.84 20.25
N GLU A 277 19.34 4.63 19.33
CA GLU A 277 19.18 5.02 17.93
C GLU A 277 18.29 4.02 17.21
N ASN A 278 17.25 4.49 16.52
CA ASN A 278 16.37 3.67 15.70
C ASN A 278 16.93 3.56 14.28
N LEU A 279 17.86 2.64 14.08
CA LEU A 279 18.56 2.42 12.81
C LEU A 279 17.83 1.44 11.87
N HIS A 280 16.92 0.64 12.43
CA HIS A 280 16.20 -0.42 11.71
C HIS A 280 14.68 -0.22 11.86
N ASP A 281 13.93 -0.75 10.88
CA ASP A 281 12.49 -0.55 10.76
C ASP A 281 11.68 -1.81 11.06
N SER A 282 12.33 -2.99 11.02
CA SER A 282 11.67 -4.28 11.23
C SER A 282 12.64 -5.31 11.78
N CYS A 283 12.09 -6.36 12.42
CA CYS A 283 12.83 -7.57 12.73
C CYS A 283 12.50 -8.69 11.75
N VAL A 284 13.46 -9.59 11.56
CA VAL A 284 13.31 -10.76 10.67
C VAL A 284 13.91 -12.01 11.30
N ASP A 285 13.52 -13.18 10.76
CA ASP A 285 14.12 -14.47 11.11
C ASP A 285 15.59 -14.56 10.66
N VAL A 286 15.87 -14.26 9.39
CA VAL A 286 17.21 -14.28 8.80
C VAL A 286 17.38 -13.08 7.88
N VAL A 287 18.33 -12.21 8.18
CA VAL A 287 18.52 -10.94 7.43
C VAL A 287 18.81 -11.16 5.95
N SER A 288 19.63 -12.15 5.59
CA SER A 288 20.02 -12.44 4.21
C SER A 288 18.85 -12.96 3.34
N HIS A 289 17.95 -13.74 3.94
CA HIS A 289 16.84 -14.40 3.24
C HIS A 289 15.57 -14.42 4.12
N PRO A 290 14.98 -13.25 4.43
CA PRO A 290 13.87 -13.18 5.36
C PRO A 290 12.63 -13.88 4.82
N LYS A 291 12.03 -14.73 5.65
CA LYS A 291 10.73 -15.39 5.42
C LYS A 291 9.66 -14.86 6.38
N ILE A 292 10.08 -14.37 7.55
CA ILE A 292 9.23 -13.80 8.59
C ILE A 292 9.69 -12.37 8.85
N PHE A 293 8.72 -11.47 8.95
CA PHE A 293 8.92 -10.06 9.29
C PHE A 293 8.08 -9.73 10.51
N VAL A 294 8.65 -8.99 11.45
CA VAL A 294 7.99 -8.52 12.66
C VAL A 294 7.99 -7.01 12.68
N ILE A 295 6.80 -6.42 12.74
CA ILE A 295 6.56 -4.99 12.68
C ILE A 295 5.98 -4.53 14.02
N PHE A 296 6.51 -3.44 14.57
CA PHE A 296 6.17 -2.96 15.89
C PHE A 296 5.28 -1.70 15.88
N ASP A 297 5.20 -1.03 14.74
CA ASP A 297 4.33 0.14 14.57
C ASP A 297 3.23 -0.20 13.53
N PRO A 298 1.95 -0.23 13.93
CA PRO A 298 0.86 -0.56 13.02
C PRO A 298 0.73 0.42 11.85
N ASN A 299 1.24 1.65 11.97
CA ASN A 299 1.23 2.62 10.87
C ASN A 299 2.25 2.28 9.75
N GLN A 300 3.13 1.31 9.95
CA GLN A 300 3.98 0.74 8.89
C GLN A 300 3.23 -0.31 8.07
N ILE A 301 1.96 -0.58 8.37
CA ILE A 301 1.18 -1.64 7.77
C ILE A 301 -0.13 -1.07 7.22
N TYR A 302 -0.46 -1.46 5.98
CA TYR A 302 -1.79 -1.26 5.41
C TYR A 302 -2.37 -2.61 4.96
N PRO A 303 -3.52 -3.07 5.53
CA PRO A 303 -4.19 -4.28 5.07
C PRO A 303 -4.81 -4.00 3.70
N GLU A 304 -4.21 -4.55 2.63
CA GLU A 304 -4.58 -4.22 1.24
C GLU A 304 -5.67 -5.14 0.71
N TYR A 305 -5.56 -6.45 1.00
CA TYR A 305 -6.57 -7.43 0.58
C TYR A 305 -6.84 -8.45 1.69
N VAL A 306 -8.09 -8.91 1.75
CA VAL A 306 -8.47 -10.14 2.45
C VAL A 306 -8.83 -11.20 1.42
N ILE A 307 -8.22 -12.38 1.56
CA ILE A 307 -8.29 -13.48 0.61
C ILE A 307 -8.88 -14.69 1.34
N GLN A 308 -9.99 -15.22 0.81
CA GLN A 308 -10.64 -16.41 1.30
C GLN A 308 -10.29 -17.59 0.39
N TYR A 309 -9.97 -18.73 0.99
CA TYR A 309 -9.54 -19.93 0.27
C TYR A 309 -9.98 -21.21 1.00
N SER A 310 -9.98 -22.34 0.30
CA SER A 310 -10.33 -23.67 0.81
C SER A 310 -9.19 -24.66 0.64
#